data_9e2de3486477c56d1c2323b9395a9c41
#
_entry.id   9e2de3486477c56d1c2323b9395a9c41
#
_cell.length_a   1.000
_cell.length_b   1.000
_cell.length_c   1.000
_cell.angle_alpha   90.00
_cell.angle_beta   90.00
_cell.angle_gamma   90.00
#
_symmetry.space_group_name_H-M   'P 1'
#
loop_
_entity.id
_entity.type
_entity.pdbx_description
1 polymer ?
#
loop_
_entity_poly.entity_id
_entity_poly.type
_entity_poly.pdbx_seq_one_letter_code
_entity_poly.pdbx_strand_id
1 'polypeptide(L)'
;FSKNYKDQFKIKNLGIFKRFNDIRIIGIGGSSLGTKTIYSFLQDKIKKNVLFYDNLSPFNKKSGNKKHLNLIISKSGNTLETIVNSNILIKKSDKNIFITENKKNYLYSLAHKLKSEIVHHNNFIGGRYSVLSEVGMLPAELMGLNSKSFRQFNNLIKNQKYLNALISNVGSTINLIKKRKFNSIIINYDEKSQNFFSWYQQLVAESLGKKGKGLLPVVSNMPRDNHSVMQLYLDGFKNNFYTFFYVHENNTPKINNKFILPLQNFLKNKNIQNITYAQKKATENVFTKKNIPFRSFEIKKRD
;
A
#
# COMPACT_ATOMS: atom_id res chain seq x y z
N PHE A 1 0.87 -15.39 9.24
CA PHE A 1 0.21 -15.96 8.05
C PHE A 1 1.11 -17.02 7.42
N SER A 2 0.94 -18.25 7.86
CA SER A 2 1.65 -19.41 7.33
C SER A 2 1.01 -19.93 6.04
N LYS A 3 1.70 -20.86 5.35
CA LYS A 3 1.13 -21.62 4.24
C LYS A 3 -0.19 -22.33 4.62
N ASN A 4 -0.40 -22.58 5.91
CA ASN A 4 -1.54 -23.31 6.45
C ASN A 4 -2.71 -22.41 6.85
N TYR A 5 -2.60 -21.08 6.64
CA TYR A 5 -3.73 -20.19 6.90
C TYR A 5 -4.90 -20.55 5.99
N LYS A 6 -6.06 -20.81 6.59
CA LYS A 6 -7.29 -21.14 5.86
C LYS A 6 -8.15 -19.89 5.73
N ASP A 7 -8.34 -19.44 4.50
CA ASP A 7 -9.23 -18.33 4.20
C ASP A 7 -10.68 -18.70 4.57
N GLN A 8 -11.43 -17.74 5.06
CA GLN A 8 -12.87 -17.88 5.35
C GLN A 8 -13.74 -17.80 4.07
N PHE A 9 -13.13 -17.69 2.90
CA PHE A 9 -13.80 -17.77 1.61
C PHE A 9 -13.28 -18.96 0.78
N LYS A 10 -14.11 -19.47 -0.12
CA LYS A 10 -13.72 -20.55 -1.06
C LYS A 10 -13.59 -19.98 -2.46
N ILE A 11 -12.40 -20.11 -3.07
CA ILE A 11 -12.11 -19.57 -4.41
C ILE A 11 -13.13 -20.02 -5.47
N LYS A 12 -13.61 -21.27 -5.37
CA LYS A 12 -14.62 -21.83 -6.27
C LYS A 12 -15.97 -21.09 -6.23
N ASN A 13 -16.30 -20.46 -5.10
CA ASN A 13 -17.54 -19.71 -4.94
C ASN A 13 -17.43 -18.29 -5.51
N LEU A 14 -16.23 -17.82 -5.87
CA LEU A 14 -16.00 -16.47 -6.39
C LEU A 14 -16.35 -16.32 -7.88
N GLY A 15 -16.70 -17.39 -8.61
CA GLY A 15 -16.90 -17.38 -10.05
C GLY A 15 -17.87 -16.30 -10.54
N ILE A 16 -19.00 -16.13 -9.86
CA ILE A 16 -20.00 -15.10 -10.22
C ILE A 16 -19.49 -13.68 -9.98
N PHE A 17 -18.62 -13.47 -8.99
CA PHE A 17 -18.05 -12.17 -8.63
C PHE A 17 -16.85 -11.82 -9.51
N LYS A 18 -16.09 -12.81 -9.99
CA LYS A 18 -14.96 -12.59 -10.92
C LYS A 18 -15.39 -12.03 -12.29
N ARG A 19 -16.67 -12.09 -12.62
CA ARG A 19 -17.22 -11.51 -13.88
C ARG A 19 -17.29 -9.99 -13.87
N PHE A 20 -17.25 -9.35 -12.70
CA PHE A 20 -17.29 -7.90 -12.58
C PHE A 20 -15.93 -7.30 -12.94
N ASN A 21 -15.92 -6.32 -13.84
CA ASN A 21 -14.74 -5.55 -14.20
C ASN A 21 -14.55 -4.32 -13.32
N ASP A 22 -15.66 -3.76 -12.81
CA ASP A 22 -15.65 -2.58 -11.94
C ASP A 22 -15.93 -3.02 -10.50
N ILE A 23 -14.91 -2.87 -9.64
CA ILE A 23 -14.92 -3.26 -8.22
C ILE A 23 -14.80 -2.00 -7.37
N ARG A 24 -15.61 -1.88 -6.33
CA ARG A 24 -15.50 -0.83 -5.31
C ARG A 24 -15.05 -1.43 -3.99
N ILE A 25 -14.00 -0.88 -3.41
CA ILE A 25 -13.56 -1.21 -2.06
C ILE A 25 -14.04 -0.09 -1.14
N ILE A 26 -14.91 -0.42 -0.21
CA ILE A 26 -15.49 0.51 0.76
C ILE A 26 -15.01 0.11 2.16
N GLY A 27 -14.10 0.90 2.73
CA GLY A 27 -13.46 0.61 4.01
C GLY A 27 -12.34 1.59 4.28
N ILE A 28 -11.90 1.76 5.51
CA ILE A 28 -10.90 2.77 5.90
C ILE A 28 -9.73 2.14 6.65
N GLY A 29 -8.56 2.75 6.57
CA GLY A 29 -7.35 2.30 7.25
C GLY A 29 -6.95 0.88 6.86
N GLY A 30 -6.77 -0.01 7.85
CA GLY A 30 -6.39 -1.41 7.60
C GLY A 30 -7.37 -2.21 6.75
N SER A 31 -8.61 -1.75 6.59
CA SER A 31 -9.61 -2.40 5.73
C SER A 31 -9.40 -2.13 4.23
N SER A 32 -8.65 -1.08 3.87
CA SER A 32 -8.44 -0.68 2.47
C SER A 32 -6.98 -0.59 2.07
N LEU A 33 -6.10 -0.10 2.97
CA LEU A 33 -4.70 0.23 2.63
C LEU A 33 -3.91 -0.97 2.09
N GLY A 34 -4.09 -2.16 2.66
CA GLY A 34 -3.43 -3.37 2.16
C GLY A 34 -3.86 -3.73 0.74
N THR A 35 -5.16 -3.70 0.47
CA THR A 35 -5.72 -3.94 -0.87
C THR A 35 -5.27 -2.87 -1.87
N LYS A 36 -5.25 -1.61 -1.46
CA LYS A 36 -4.80 -0.48 -2.27
C LYS A 36 -3.33 -0.60 -2.63
N THR A 37 -2.52 -1.09 -1.68
CA THR A 37 -1.11 -1.45 -1.89
C THR A 37 -0.96 -2.52 -2.97
N ILE A 38 -1.67 -3.64 -2.85
CA ILE A 38 -1.63 -4.74 -3.82
C ILE A 38 -2.03 -4.22 -5.21
N TYR A 39 -3.12 -3.45 -5.29
CA TYR A 39 -3.61 -2.90 -6.55
C TYR A 39 -2.59 -1.98 -7.22
N SER A 40 -2.05 -0.98 -6.51
CA SER A 40 -1.12 -0.02 -7.11
C SER A 40 0.24 -0.67 -7.45
N PHE A 41 0.75 -1.53 -6.57
CA PHE A 41 2.06 -2.17 -6.78
C PHE A 41 2.06 -3.17 -7.93
N LEU A 42 0.95 -3.91 -8.12
CA LEU A 42 0.79 -4.95 -9.16
C LEU A 42 -0.15 -4.52 -10.29
N GLN A 43 -0.37 -3.23 -10.47
CA GLN A 43 -1.33 -2.68 -11.44
C GLN A 43 -1.18 -3.25 -12.84
N ASP A 44 0.05 -3.46 -13.30
CA ASP A 44 0.35 -4.00 -14.64
C ASP A 44 -0.17 -5.44 -14.85
N LYS A 45 -0.43 -6.18 -13.76
CA LYS A 45 -0.99 -7.54 -13.78
C LYS A 45 -2.51 -7.58 -13.61
N ILE A 46 -3.13 -6.43 -13.32
CA ILE A 46 -4.56 -6.34 -12.98
C ILE A 46 -5.33 -5.69 -14.12
N LYS A 47 -6.30 -6.42 -14.69
CA LYS A 47 -7.18 -5.92 -15.75
C LYS A 47 -8.50 -5.34 -15.24
N LYS A 48 -8.71 -5.33 -13.92
CA LYS A 48 -9.92 -4.84 -13.28
C LYS A 48 -9.78 -3.36 -12.93
N ASN A 49 -10.88 -2.61 -13.02
CA ASN A 49 -10.97 -1.26 -12.53
C ASN A 49 -11.40 -1.29 -11.06
N VAL A 50 -10.54 -0.81 -10.17
CA VAL A 50 -10.79 -0.84 -8.73
C VAL A 50 -10.82 0.57 -8.19
N LEU A 51 -11.95 0.94 -7.60
CA LEU A 51 -12.18 2.23 -6.96
C LEU A 51 -12.17 2.07 -5.44
N PHE A 52 -11.47 2.97 -4.76
CA PHE A 52 -11.35 2.95 -3.30
C PHE A 52 -12.14 4.11 -2.69
N TYR A 53 -13.00 3.78 -1.74
CA TYR A 53 -13.78 4.71 -0.94
C TYR A 53 -13.35 4.55 0.52
N ASP A 54 -12.22 5.18 0.84
CA ASP A 54 -11.49 5.05 2.09
C ASP A 54 -11.37 6.38 2.87
N ASN A 55 -12.21 7.34 2.50
CA ASN A 55 -12.37 8.61 3.23
C ASN A 55 -13.78 9.17 3.01
N LEU A 56 -14.19 10.10 3.85
CA LEU A 56 -15.39 10.93 3.63
C LEU A 56 -14.99 12.11 2.74
N SER A 57 -15.23 11.98 1.46
CA SER A 57 -14.95 13.03 0.48
C SER A 57 -16.13 13.18 -0.48
N PRO A 58 -16.43 14.40 -0.95
CA PRO A 58 -17.45 14.59 -1.98
C PRO A 58 -17.01 13.86 -3.25
N PHE A 59 -17.82 12.94 -3.71
CA PHE A 59 -17.61 12.27 -4.99
C PHE A 59 -18.84 12.46 -5.89
N ASN A 60 -18.59 12.76 -7.15
CA ASN A 60 -19.66 12.88 -8.12
C ASN A 60 -20.30 11.51 -8.36
N LYS A 61 -21.60 11.40 -8.10
CA LYS A 61 -22.41 10.21 -8.38
C LYS A 61 -22.57 9.89 -9.87
N LYS A 62 -21.72 10.38 -10.75
CA LYS A 62 -21.72 10.02 -12.17
C LYS A 62 -21.35 8.55 -12.40
N SER A 63 -21.96 7.65 -11.67
CA SER A 63 -21.98 6.24 -12.04
C SER A 63 -23.18 6.05 -12.95
N GLY A 64 -22.95 5.94 -14.23
CA GLY A 64 -23.96 5.48 -15.18
C GLY A 64 -24.58 4.13 -14.72
N ASN A 65 -25.42 3.52 -15.52
CA ASN A 65 -26.12 2.26 -15.21
C ASN A 65 -25.20 1.02 -15.06
N LYS A 66 -23.90 1.20 -14.86
CA LYS A 66 -22.95 0.09 -14.65
C LYS A 66 -23.21 -0.61 -13.32
N LYS A 67 -23.27 -1.93 -13.37
CA LYS A 67 -23.31 -2.80 -12.19
C LYS A 67 -21.91 -2.92 -11.60
N HIS A 68 -21.78 -2.74 -10.29
CA HIS A 68 -20.51 -2.86 -9.58
C HIS A 68 -20.51 -4.07 -8.64
N LEU A 69 -19.35 -4.57 -8.38
CA LEU A 69 -19.10 -5.42 -7.22
C LEU A 69 -18.58 -4.54 -6.09
N ASN A 70 -19.32 -4.44 -5.00
CA ASN A 70 -18.89 -3.72 -3.81
C ASN A 70 -18.30 -4.71 -2.79
N LEU A 71 -17.10 -4.42 -2.31
CA LEU A 71 -16.48 -5.08 -1.16
C LEU A 71 -16.53 -4.10 0.01
N ILE A 72 -17.38 -4.38 0.98
CA ILE A 72 -17.62 -3.54 2.15
C ILE A 72 -16.85 -4.17 3.32
N ILE A 73 -15.83 -3.46 3.81
CA ILE A 73 -14.85 -4.03 4.73
C ILE A 73 -14.76 -3.19 6.01
N SER A 74 -15.13 -3.78 7.12
CA SER A 74 -14.88 -3.25 8.45
C SER A 74 -14.85 -4.37 9.47
N LYS A 75 -13.75 -4.51 10.20
CA LYS A 75 -13.61 -5.53 11.25
C LYS A 75 -14.72 -5.42 12.28
N SER A 76 -14.91 -4.25 12.89
CA SER A 76 -15.96 -4.01 13.89
C SER A 76 -17.37 -4.02 13.30
N GLY A 77 -17.48 -3.79 11.99
CA GLY A 77 -18.76 -3.62 11.28
C GLY A 77 -19.52 -2.33 11.64
N ASN A 78 -18.92 -1.45 12.46
CA ASN A 78 -19.55 -0.22 12.96
C ASN A 78 -18.73 1.04 12.64
N THR A 79 -17.75 0.97 11.74
CA THR A 79 -16.95 2.14 11.35
C THR A 79 -17.82 3.14 10.61
N LEU A 80 -17.92 4.37 11.12
CA LEU A 80 -18.83 5.41 10.62
C LEU A 80 -18.63 5.68 9.12
N GLU A 81 -17.39 5.90 8.69
CA GLU A 81 -17.06 6.22 7.30
C GLU A 81 -17.46 5.10 6.35
N THR A 82 -17.26 3.84 6.76
CA THR A 82 -17.66 2.67 5.98
C THR A 82 -19.19 2.58 5.89
N ILE A 83 -19.91 2.87 6.97
CA ILE A 83 -21.37 2.91 6.99
C ILE A 83 -21.89 3.99 6.05
N VAL A 84 -21.37 5.22 6.18
CA VAL A 84 -21.81 6.36 5.34
C VAL A 84 -21.54 6.07 3.87
N ASN A 85 -20.33 5.70 3.49
CA ASN A 85 -20.00 5.40 2.09
C ASN A 85 -20.82 4.24 1.54
N SER A 86 -21.09 3.20 2.34
CA SER A 86 -21.94 2.07 1.91
C SER A 86 -23.36 2.51 1.60
N ASN A 87 -23.97 3.33 2.46
CA ASN A 87 -25.33 3.80 2.26
C ASN A 87 -25.48 4.74 1.05
N ILE A 88 -24.43 5.49 0.71
CA ILE A 88 -24.43 6.37 -0.46
C ILE A 88 -24.20 5.58 -1.76
N LEU A 89 -23.33 4.58 -1.76
CA LEU A 89 -22.83 3.94 -2.97
C LEU A 89 -23.61 2.71 -3.41
N ILE A 90 -24.15 1.91 -2.47
CA ILE A 90 -24.80 0.64 -2.76
C ILE A 90 -26.13 0.88 -3.50
N LYS A 91 -26.32 0.20 -4.62
CA LYS A 91 -27.55 0.15 -5.38
C LYS A 91 -28.18 -1.25 -5.33
N LYS A 92 -29.49 -1.36 -5.54
CA LYS A 92 -30.20 -2.66 -5.61
C LYS A 92 -29.65 -3.60 -6.69
N SER A 93 -29.13 -3.03 -7.79
CA SER A 93 -28.55 -3.78 -8.92
C SER A 93 -27.14 -4.28 -8.68
N ASP A 94 -26.46 -3.79 -7.66
CA ASP A 94 -25.07 -4.14 -7.36
C ASP A 94 -24.99 -5.53 -6.70
N LYS A 95 -23.82 -6.17 -6.83
CA LYS A 95 -23.45 -7.31 -6.00
C LYS A 95 -22.55 -6.85 -4.88
N ASN A 96 -22.79 -7.38 -3.68
CA ASN A 96 -22.09 -6.95 -2.49
C ASN A 96 -21.46 -8.15 -1.78
N ILE A 97 -20.25 -7.99 -1.26
CA ILE A 97 -19.60 -8.92 -0.31
C ILE A 97 -19.20 -8.08 0.90
N PHE A 98 -19.59 -8.53 2.07
CA PHE A 98 -19.25 -7.90 3.34
C PHE A 98 -18.14 -8.68 4.03
N ILE A 99 -17.10 -7.98 4.51
CA ILE A 99 -16.02 -8.58 5.32
C ILE A 99 -16.08 -7.95 6.70
N THR A 100 -16.50 -8.74 7.70
CA THR A 100 -16.65 -8.27 9.09
C THR A 100 -16.50 -9.44 10.07
N GLU A 101 -16.30 -9.14 11.34
CA GLU A 101 -16.28 -10.19 12.39
C GLU A 101 -17.60 -10.95 12.46
N ASN A 102 -17.52 -12.22 12.92
CA ASN A 102 -18.69 -13.07 13.12
C ASN A 102 -19.42 -12.70 14.43
N LYS A 103 -19.99 -11.51 14.47
CA LYS A 103 -20.84 -11.01 15.55
C LYS A 103 -21.86 -10.03 15.02
N LYS A 104 -22.96 -9.85 15.72
CA LYS A 104 -24.00 -8.89 15.38
C LYS A 104 -23.42 -7.47 15.40
N ASN A 105 -23.40 -6.79 14.25
CA ASN A 105 -22.98 -5.41 14.06
C ASN A 105 -23.77 -4.80 12.90
N TYR A 106 -23.53 -3.50 12.60
CA TYR A 106 -24.26 -2.81 11.52
C TYR A 106 -24.07 -3.47 10.15
N LEU A 107 -22.83 -3.75 9.74
CA LEU A 107 -22.56 -4.33 8.42
C LEU A 107 -23.11 -5.75 8.31
N TYR A 108 -23.08 -6.54 9.39
CA TYR A 108 -23.70 -7.86 9.44
C TYR A 108 -25.21 -7.74 9.18
N SER A 109 -25.90 -6.83 9.86
CA SER A 109 -27.34 -6.60 9.70
C SER A 109 -27.68 -6.08 8.30
N LEU A 110 -26.85 -5.17 7.75
CA LEU A 110 -27.03 -4.65 6.40
C LEU A 110 -26.84 -5.74 5.34
N ALA A 111 -25.85 -6.61 5.51
CA ALA A 111 -25.61 -7.72 4.60
C ALA A 111 -26.81 -8.68 4.54
N HIS A 112 -27.39 -9.03 5.70
CA HIS A 112 -28.62 -9.85 5.77
C HIS A 112 -29.80 -9.14 5.10
N LYS A 113 -30.01 -7.85 5.35
CA LYS A 113 -31.08 -7.05 4.71
C LYS A 113 -30.94 -7.05 3.18
N LEU A 114 -29.72 -7.00 2.68
CA LEU A 114 -29.42 -6.99 1.24
C LEU A 114 -29.27 -8.41 0.65
N LYS A 115 -29.44 -9.48 1.42
CA LYS A 115 -29.20 -10.87 1.03
C LYS A 115 -27.84 -11.04 0.33
N SER A 116 -26.82 -10.44 0.90
CA SER A 116 -25.46 -10.38 0.37
C SER A 116 -24.55 -11.40 1.02
N GLU A 117 -23.44 -11.74 0.34
CA GLU A 117 -22.40 -12.64 0.87
C GLU A 117 -21.69 -12.00 2.06
N ILE A 118 -21.44 -12.79 3.10
CA ILE A 118 -20.65 -12.39 4.27
C ILE A 118 -19.42 -13.29 4.36
N VAL A 119 -18.26 -12.69 4.43
CA VAL A 119 -16.99 -13.35 4.72
C VAL A 119 -16.53 -12.90 6.10
N HIS A 120 -16.35 -13.87 7.00
CA HIS A 120 -15.99 -13.54 8.37
C HIS A 120 -14.51 -13.20 8.49
N HIS A 121 -14.22 -12.04 9.07
CA HIS A 121 -12.88 -11.62 9.43
C HIS A 121 -12.47 -12.25 10.76
N ASN A 122 -11.27 -12.81 10.81
CA ASN A 122 -10.75 -13.44 12.01
C ASN A 122 -10.55 -12.40 13.15
N ASN A 123 -11.17 -12.66 14.30
CA ASN A 123 -11.17 -11.75 15.45
C ASN A 123 -9.76 -11.46 16.02
N PHE A 124 -8.82 -12.39 15.86
CA PHE A 124 -7.44 -12.27 16.36
C PHE A 124 -6.53 -11.45 15.44
N ILE A 125 -6.99 -11.10 14.23
CA ILE A 125 -6.21 -10.31 13.29
C ILE A 125 -6.59 -8.84 13.43
N GLY A 126 -5.64 -8.00 13.86
CA GLY A 126 -5.82 -6.54 13.90
C GLY A 126 -5.87 -5.93 12.50
N GLY A 127 -6.61 -4.82 12.34
CA GLY A 127 -6.83 -4.18 11.03
C GLY A 127 -5.55 -3.90 10.25
N ARG A 128 -4.55 -3.29 10.87
CA ARG A 128 -3.25 -2.97 10.22
C ARG A 128 -2.44 -4.19 9.79
N TYR A 129 -2.76 -5.38 10.32
CA TYR A 129 -2.10 -6.66 9.97
C TYR A 129 -2.91 -7.51 8.99
N SER A 130 -4.07 -7.04 8.54
CA SER A 130 -5.07 -7.88 7.86
C SER A 130 -4.83 -8.09 6.36
N VAL A 131 -3.80 -7.47 5.77
CA VAL A 131 -3.55 -7.54 4.32
C VAL A 131 -3.43 -8.99 3.79
N LEU A 132 -2.89 -9.92 4.58
CA LEU A 132 -2.76 -11.34 4.19
C LEU A 132 -3.92 -12.22 4.67
N SER A 133 -4.95 -11.64 5.29
CA SER A 133 -6.22 -12.30 5.59
C SER A 133 -7.24 -12.09 4.47
N GLU A 134 -8.50 -12.43 4.74
CA GLU A 134 -9.63 -12.22 3.84
C GLU A 134 -9.71 -10.79 3.30
N VAL A 135 -9.30 -9.81 4.12
CA VAL A 135 -9.36 -8.36 3.82
C VAL A 135 -8.54 -7.99 2.60
N GLY A 136 -7.36 -8.58 2.42
CA GLY A 136 -6.52 -8.31 1.24
C GLY A 136 -6.56 -9.44 0.21
N MET A 137 -6.73 -10.70 0.65
CA MET A 137 -6.64 -11.86 -0.24
C MET A 137 -7.91 -12.10 -1.05
N LEU A 138 -9.09 -11.82 -0.50
CA LEU A 138 -10.33 -11.89 -1.28
C LEU A 138 -10.35 -10.85 -2.43
N PRO A 139 -10.06 -9.56 -2.17
CA PRO A 139 -9.88 -8.60 -3.26
C PRO A 139 -8.80 -9.02 -4.28
N ALA A 140 -7.65 -9.55 -3.82
CA ALA A 140 -6.58 -10.02 -4.70
C ALA A 140 -7.07 -11.10 -5.69
N GLU A 141 -7.81 -12.10 -5.20
CA GLU A 141 -8.44 -13.13 -6.04
C GLU A 141 -9.45 -12.56 -7.03
N LEU A 142 -10.23 -11.56 -6.63
CA LEU A 142 -11.18 -10.88 -7.50
C LEU A 142 -10.49 -10.01 -8.56
N MET A 143 -9.32 -9.48 -8.27
CA MET A 143 -8.45 -8.78 -9.20
C MET A 143 -7.72 -9.73 -10.18
N GLY A 144 -7.83 -11.05 -10.00
CA GLY A 144 -7.19 -12.05 -10.85
C GLY A 144 -5.79 -12.49 -10.38
N LEU A 145 -5.41 -12.11 -9.16
CA LEU A 145 -4.13 -12.50 -8.55
C LEU A 145 -4.31 -13.80 -7.75
N ASN A 146 -3.22 -14.55 -7.59
CA ASN A 146 -3.21 -15.77 -6.77
C ASN A 146 -2.87 -15.42 -5.32
N SER A 147 -3.84 -15.51 -4.41
CA SER A 147 -3.67 -15.19 -2.98
C SER A 147 -2.60 -16.03 -2.29
N LYS A 148 -2.37 -17.28 -2.73
CA LYS A 148 -1.35 -18.17 -2.15
C LYS A 148 0.07 -17.64 -2.38
N SER A 149 0.31 -16.92 -3.47
CA SER A 149 1.62 -16.35 -3.80
C SER A 149 2.07 -15.27 -2.80
N PHE A 150 1.12 -14.62 -2.12
CA PHE A 150 1.42 -13.59 -1.12
C PHE A 150 1.88 -14.17 0.23
N ARG A 151 1.70 -15.45 0.50
CA ARG A 151 1.96 -16.07 1.81
C ARG A 151 3.23 -16.91 1.84
N GLN A 152 4.31 -16.42 1.22
CA GLN A 152 5.58 -17.14 1.10
C GLN A 152 6.65 -16.71 2.12
N PHE A 153 6.27 -15.97 3.16
CA PHE A 153 7.21 -15.44 4.18
C PHE A 153 8.00 -16.53 4.90
N ASN A 154 7.50 -17.76 4.99
CA ASN A 154 8.23 -18.88 5.56
C ASN A 154 9.58 -19.14 4.87
N ASN A 155 9.69 -18.80 3.59
CA ASN A 155 10.93 -18.94 2.84
C ASN A 155 11.95 -17.85 3.26
N LEU A 156 11.48 -16.64 3.57
CA LEU A 156 12.33 -15.54 4.04
C LEU A 156 12.86 -15.82 5.45
N ILE A 157 12.00 -16.25 6.39
CA ILE A 157 12.44 -16.52 7.77
C ILE A 157 13.34 -17.76 7.91
N LYS A 158 13.39 -18.63 6.91
CA LYS A 158 14.39 -19.71 6.84
C LYS A 158 15.74 -19.25 6.28
N ASN A 159 15.80 -18.06 5.69
CA ASN A 159 17.03 -17.53 5.12
C ASN A 159 17.81 -16.76 6.18
N GLN A 160 18.93 -17.34 6.63
CA GLN A 160 19.76 -16.75 7.69
C GLN A 160 20.34 -15.38 7.31
N LYS A 161 20.71 -15.18 6.03
CA LYS A 161 21.21 -13.88 5.55
C LYS A 161 20.13 -12.80 5.68
N TYR A 162 18.89 -13.15 5.32
CA TYR A 162 17.75 -12.24 5.47
C TYR A 162 17.50 -11.89 6.95
N LEU A 163 17.49 -12.89 7.85
CA LEU A 163 17.30 -12.67 9.28
C LEU A 163 18.41 -11.78 9.88
N ASN A 164 19.67 -12.05 9.54
CA ASN A 164 20.79 -11.24 10.03
C ASN A 164 20.68 -9.78 9.54
N ALA A 165 20.32 -9.56 8.27
CA ALA A 165 20.09 -8.23 7.72
C ALA A 165 18.91 -7.52 8.42
N LEU A 166 17.82 -8.25 8.71
CA LEU A 166 16.67 -7.72 9.44
C LEU A 166 17.05 -7.30 10.86
N ILE A 167 17.74 -8.17 11.60
CA ILE A 167 18.20 -7.91 12.97
C ILE A 167 19.12 -6.67 13.00
N SER A 168 20.11 -6.61 12.10
CA SER A 168 21.03 -5.47 11.98
C SER A 168 20.26 -4.17 11.68
N ASN A 169 19.26 -4.24 10.81
CA ASN A 169 18.43 -3.09 10.43
C ASN A 169 17.60 -2.57 11.61
N VAL A 170 17.00 -3.49 12.38
CA VAL A 170 16.25 -3.15 13.61
C VAL A 170 17.18 -2.56 14.66
N GLY A 171 18.34 -3.17 14.88
CA GLY A 171 19.36 -2.67 15.83
C GLY A 171 19.83 -1.25 15.48
N SER A 172 20.10 -1.00 14.19
CA SER A 172 20.47 0.34 13.70
C SER A 172 19.34 1.35 13.93
N THR A 173 18.08 0.98 13.69
CA THR A 173 16.92 1.84 13.95
C THR A 173 16.78 2.17 15.44
N ILE A 174 16.93 1.19 16.33
CA ILE A 174 16.91 1.40 17.79
C ILE A 174 18.02 2.36 18.21
N ASN A 175 19.23 2.20 17.65
CA ASN A 175 20.35 3.09 17.93
C ASN A 175 20.07 4.55 17.48
N LEU A 176 19.43 4.73 16.31
CA LEU A 176 19.00 6.05 15.85
C LEU A 176 17.94 6.68 16.79
N ILE A 177 17.00 5.88 17.30
CA ILE A 177 16.01 6.34 18.28
C ILE A 177 16.70 6.79 19.58
N LYS A 178 17.70 6.03 20.08
CA LYS A 178 18.51 6.43 21.25
C LYS A 178 19.24 7.76 21.02
N LYS A 179 19.61 8.06 19.77
CA LYS A 179 20.20 9.35 19.34
C LYS A 179 19.14 10.42 19.05
N ARG A 180 17.91 10.26 19.54
CA ARG A 180 16.77 11.20 19.38
C ARG A 180 16.37 11.44 17.92
N LYS A 181 16.56 10.46 17.03
CA LYS A 181 16.06 10.49 15.66
C LYS A 181 14.73 9.74 15.60
N PHE A 182 13.63 10.48 15.68
CA PHE A 182 12.28 9.89 15.78
C PHE A 182 11.51 9.95 14.45
N ASN A 183 11.98 10.73 13.47
CA ASN A 183 11.32 10.85 12.19
C ASN A 183 11.95 9.87 11.19
N SER A 184 11.17 8.89 10.79
CA SER A 184 11.54 7.90 9.76
C SER A 184 11.01 8.36 8.41
N ILE A 185 11.87 9.00 7.61
CA ILE A 185 11.50 9.57 6.33
C ILE A 185 11.75 8.56 5.21
N ILE A 186 10.72 8.25 4.44
CA ILE A 186 10.83 7.42 3.24
C ILE A 186 11.01 8.34 2.03
N ILE A 187 12.14 8.23 1.36
CA ILE A 187 12.47 8.91 0.11
C ILE A 187 12.09 7.97 -1.04
N ASN A 188 10.84 8.05 -1.47
CA ASN A 188 10.24 7.12 -2.41
C ASN A 188 10.41 7.58 -3.85
N TYR A 189 11.20 6.86 -4.65
CA TYR A 189 11.38 7.08 -6.08
C TYR A 189 10.51 6.15 -6.95
N ASP A 190 9.51 5.48 -6.35
CA ASP A 190 8.58 4.62 -7.07
C ASP A 190 7.13 4.99 -6.79
N GLU A 191 6.46 5.63 -7.74
CA GLU A 191 5.09 6.10 -7.60
C GLU A 191 4.09 4.98 -7.27
N LYS A 192 4.27 3.79 -7.87
CA LYS A 192 3.40 2.63 -7.61
C LYS A 192 3.49 2.11 -6.17
N SER A 193 4.56 2.46 -5.45
CA SER A 193 4.76 2.10 -4.03
C SER A 193 4.18 3.13 -3.04
N GLN A 194 3.57 4.21 -3.49
CA GLN A 194 3.01 5.23 -2.60
C GLN A 194 2.02 4.63 -1.58
N ASN A 195 1.10 3.79 -2.06
CA ASN A 195 0.12 3.13 -1.18
C ASN A 195 0.76 2.08 -0.25
N PHE A 196 1.83 1.43 -0.68
CA PHE A 196 2.63 0.55 0.18
C PHE A 196 3.20 1.32 1.37
N PHE A 197 3.70 2.52 1.15
CA PHE A 197 4.21 3.36 2.23
C PHE A 197 3.09 3.98 3.08
N SER A 198 1.92 4.24 2.54
CA SER A 198 0.74 4.63 3.34
C SER A 198 0.32 3.51 4.30
N TRP A 199 0.34 2.25 3.85
CA TRP A 199 0.14 1.10 4.72
C TRP A 199 1.27 0.96 5.76
N TYR A 200 2.54 1.13 5.36
CA TYR A 200 3.69 1.14 6.27
C TYR A 200 3.56 2.24 7.33
N GLN A 201 3.09 3.44 6.97
CA GLN A 201 2.84 4.52 7.94
C GLN A 201 1.86 4.08 9.02
N GLN A 202 0.72 3.51 8.66
CA GLN A 202 -0.23 2.98 9.64
C GLN A 202 0.40 1.87 10.49
N LEU A 203 1.10 0.92 9.85
CA LEU A 203 1.71 -0.22 10.53
C LEU A 203 2.70 0.24 11.61
N VAL A 204 3.57 1.19 11.29
CA VAL A 204 4.59 1.71 12.21
C VAL A 204 3.96 2.61 13.28
N ALA A 205 3.18 3.60 12.88
CA ALA A 205 2.63 4.59 13.82
C ALA A 205 1.70 3.92 14.85
N GLU A 206 0.75 3.11 14.41
CA GLU A 206 -0.23 2.45 15.27
C GLU A 206 0.38 1.33 16.13
N SER A 207 1.48 0.69 15.67
CA SER A 207 2.15 -0.35 16.43
C SER A 207 3.09 0.21 17.49
N LEU A 208 3.84 1.26 17.19
CA LEU A 208 4.89 1.82 18.04
C LEU A 208 4.46 3.05 18.83
N GLY A 209 3.42 3.78 18.38
CA GLY A 209 2.91 5.00 19.00
C GLY A 209 2.16 4.74 20.28
N LYS A 210 2.86 4.36 21.36
CA LYS A 210 2.27 4.00 22.67
C LYS A 210 3.13 4.52 23.81
N LYS A 211 2.48 4.92 24.91
CA LYS A 211 3.15 5.34 26.15
C LYS A 211 4.21 6.44 25.92
N GLY A 212 3.90 7.43 25.11
CA GLY A 212 4.81 8.53 24.77
C GLY A 212 6.00 8.15 23.91
N LYS A 213 6.01 6.95 23.31
CA LYS A 213 7.07 6.44 22.42
C LYS A 213 6.53 6.22 21.02
N GLY A 214 7.44 6.15 20.04
CA GLY A 214 7.08 5.84 18.66
C GLY A 214 8.09 6.37 17.65
N LEU A 215 7.78 6.13 16.39
CA LEU A 215 8.44 6.74 15.24
C LEU A 215 7.38 7.50 14.44
N LEU A 216 7.74 8.66 13.91
CA LEU A 216 6.92 9.39 12.95
C LEU A 216 7.30 8.95 11.54
N PRO A 217 6.55 8.08 10.89
CA PRO A 217 6.81 7.70 9.50
C PRO A 217 6.26 8.78 8.56
N VAL A 218 7.13 9.34 7.73
CA VAL A 218 6.79 10.35 6.72
C VAL A 218 7.17 9.81 5.35
N VAL A 219 6.34 10.06 4.34
CA VAL A 219 6.61 9.65 2.95
C VAL A 219 6.79 10.87 2.09
N SER A 220 7.91 10.93 1.36
CA SER A 220 8.19 11.92 0.33
C SER A 220 8.31 11.22 -1.01
N ASN A 221 7.51 11.65 -1.98
CA ASN A 221 7.45 11.05 -3.32
C ASN A 221 8.32 11.84 -4.29
N MET A 222 9.41 11.23 -4.70
CA MET A 222 10.41 11.83 -5.57
C MET A 222 10.11 11.55 -7.06
N PRO A 223 10.52 12.43 -7.95
CA PRO A 223 11.34 13.66 -7.73
C PRO A 223 10.55 14.89 -7.30
N ARG A 224 9.21 14.84 -7.25
CA ARG A 224 8.35 16.00 -6.91
C ARG A 224 8.80 16.68 -5.61
N ASP A 225 9.01 15.90 -4.57
CA ASP A 225 9.28 16.42 -3.23
C ASP A 225 10.74 16.89 -3.05
N ASN A 226 11.61 16.69 -4.06
CA ASN A 226 12.88 17.42 -4.13
C ASN A 226 12.67 18.94 -4.15
N HIS A 227 11.56 19.40 -4.73
CA HIS A 227 11.24 20.81 -4.90
C HIS A 227 10.45 21.42 -3.72
N SER A 228 10.03 20.58 -2.76
CA SER A 228 9.21 21.04 -1.62
C SER A 228 9.89 20.86 -0.27
N VAL A 229 10.46 19.71 0.03
CA VAL A 229 10.93 19.39 1.39
C VAL A 229 12.43 19.08 1.49
N MET A 230 13.15 18.95 0.38
CA MET A 230 14.55 18.53 0.37
C MET A 230 15.45 19.50 1.13
N GLN A 231 15.20 20.82 1.05
CA GLN A 231 15.94 21.83 1.80
C GLN A 231 15.88 21.55 3.31
N LEU A 232 14.68 21.23 3.83
CA LEU A 232 14.51 20.88 5.24
C LEU A 232 15.29 19.62 5.62
N TYR A 233 15.35 18.62 4.72
CA TYR A 233 16.05 17.37 4.98
C TYR A 233 17.56 17.54 5.01
N LEU A 234 18.11 18.45 4.20
CA LEU A 234 19.54 18.68 4.09
C LEU A 234 20.09 19.62 5.18
N ASP A 235 19.35 20.69 5.49
CA ASP A 235 19.86 21.78 6.33
C ASP A 235 19.00 22.10 7.56
N GLY A 236 17.81 21.45 7.70
CA GLY A 236 16.92 21.64 8.85
C GLY A 236 17.32 20.83 10.08
N PHE A 237 16.35 20.54 10.93
CA PHE A 237 16.55 19.82 12.19
C PHE A 237 17.08 18.39 11.98
N LYS A 238 17.92 17.92 12.94
CA LYS A 238 18.71 16.69 12.79
C LYS A 238 18.07 15.43 13.41
N ASN A 239 16.79 15.44 13.73
CA ASN A 239 16.07 14.31 14.35
C ASN A 239 15.45 13.34 13.34
N ASN A 240 15.91 13.39 12.09
CA ASN A 240 15.49 12.52 11.00
C ASN A 240 16.50 11.38 10.74
N PHE A 241 15.99 10.27 10.20
CA PHE A 241 16.75 9.30 9.43
C PHE A 241 15.96 8.87 8.22
N TYR A 242 16.64 8.41 7.17
CA TYR A 242 16.02 8.28 5.86
C TYR A 242 16.09 6.87 5.30
N THR A 243 15.10 6.50 4.50
CA THR A 243 15.07 5.25 3.76
C THR A 243 14.79 5.57 2.29
N PHE A 244 15.78 5.40 1.43
CA PHE A 244 15.58 5.47 0.00
C PHE A 244 14.93 4.20 -0.51
N PHE A 245 13.99 4.33 -1.40
CA PHE A 245 13.30 3.21 -2.02
C PHE A 245 13.18 3.42 -3.53
N TYR A 246 13.50 2.39 -4.27
CA TYR A 246 13.49 2.40 -5.73
C TYR A 246 13.13 1.01 -6.28
N VAL A 247 12.35 0.97 -7.35
CA VAL A 247 12.02 -0.26 -8.09
C VAL A 247 12.51 -0.12 -9.53
N HIS A 248 13.28 -1.10 -10.00
CA HIS A 248 13.70 -1.16 -11.39
C HIS A 248 12.54 -1.62 -12.29
N GLU A 249 12.26 -0.84 -13.34
CA GLU A 249 11.25 -1.15 -14.36
C GLU A 249 11.89 -1.13 -15.76
N ASN A 250 11.75 -2.23 -16.50
CA ASN A 250 12.40 -2.34 -17.81
C ASN A 250 11.69 -1.55 -18.91
N ASN A 251 10.37 -1.37 -18.82
CA ASN A 251 9.54 -0.76 -19.85
C ASN A 251 9.03 0.61 -19.43
N THR A 252 9.94 1.59 -19.36
CA THR A 252 9.55 2.97 -19.08
C THR A 252 9.59 3.83 -20.35
N PRO A 253 8.75 4.88 -20.46
CA PRO A 253 8.74 5.77 -21.61
C PRO A 253 10.12 6.36 -21.90
N LYS A 254 10.50 6.37 -23.17
CA LYS A 254 11.75 6.98 -23.65
C LYS A 254 11.53 8.47 -23.92
N ILE A 255 12.58 9.27 -23.72
CA ILE A 255 12.60 10.69 -24.07
C ILE A 255 12.62 10.81 -25.60
N ASN A 256 11.81 11.71 -26.15
CA ASN A 256 11.82 11.97 -27.59
C ASN A 256 13.03 12.84 -27.93
N ASN A 257 14.02 12.24 -28.59
CA ASN A 257 15.27 12.93 -28.95
C ASN A 257 15.09 14.16 -29.86
N LYS A 258 13.97 14.21 -30.63
CA LYS A 258 13.70 15.34 -31.56
C LYS A 258 13.43 16.66 -30.82
N PHE A 259 13.02 16.60 -29.56
CA PHE A 259 12.71 17.79 -28.76
C PHE A 259 13.82 18.19 -27.77
N ILE A 260 14.96 17.50 -27.81
CA ILE A 260 16.08 17.77 -26.91
C ILE A 260 16.93 18.91 -27.50
N LEU A 261 17.06 19.98 -26.75
CA LEU A 261 17.94 21.11 -27.10
C LEU A 261 19.41 20.76 -26.82
N PRO A 262 20.38 21.46 -27.48
CA PRO A 262 21.80 21.16 -27.34
C PRO A 262 22.33 21.09 -25.92
N LEU A 263 21.89 21.98 -25.04
CA LEU A 263 22.29 21.98 -23.61
C LEU A 263 21.85 20.78 -22.84
N GLN A 264 20.79 20.08 -23.29
CA GLN A 264 20.25 18.89 -22.68
C GLN A 264 20.63 17.58 -23.40
N ASN A 265 21.68 17.58 -24.19
CA ASN A 265 22.12 16.39 -24.94
C ASN A 265 22.36 15.16 -24.08
N PHE A 266 22.66 15.33 -22.78
CA PHE A 266 22.80 14.24 -21.81
C PHE A 266 21.51 13.43 -21.61
N LEU A 267 20.34 13.95 -22.01
CA LEU A 267 19.05 13.27 -21.96
C LEU A 267 18.79 12.35 -23.17
N LYS A 268 19.57 12.48 -24.25
CA LYS A 268 19.38 11.66 -25.46
C LYS A 268 19.47 10.16 -25.14
N ASN A 269 18.57 9.41 -25.74
CA ASN A 269 18.45 7.95 -25.57
C ASN A 269 18.18 7.48 -24.14
N LYS A 270 17.78 8.35 -23.24
CA LYS A 270 17.38 8.04 -21.87
C LYS A 270 15.88 7.74 -21.80
N ASN A 271 15.50 7.03 -20.75
CA ASN A 271 14.11 6.80 -20.37
C ASN A 271 13.87 7.37 -18.97
N ILE A 272 12.61 7.37 -18.50
CA ILE A 272 12.25 7.89 -17.18
C ILE A 272 13.06 7.20 -16.08
N GLN A 273 13.26 5.88 -16.18
CA GLN A 273 14.01 5.11 -15.18
C GLN A 273 15.47 5.58 -15.07
N ASN A 274 16.14 5.84 -16.20
CA ASN A 274 17.52 6.34 -16.17
C ASN A 274 17.61 7.66 -15.40
N ILE A 275 16.64 8.55 -15.62
CA ILE A 275 16.62 9.86 -14.97
C ILE A 275 16.34 9.76 -13.48
N THR A 276 15.26 9.04 -13.10
CA THR A 276 14.89 8.88 -11.69
C THR A 276 15.95 8.14 -10.88
N TYR A 277 16.60 7.12 -11.47
CA TYR A 277 17.72 6.44 -10.82
C TYR A 277 18.94 7.33 -10.63
N ALA A 278 19.29 8.13 -11.65
CA ALA A 278 20.39 9.09 -11.54
C ALA A 278 20.11 10.14 -10.44
N GLN A 279 18.88 10.65 -10.36
CA GLN A 279 18.47 11.56 -9.29
C GLN A 279 18.56 10.92 -7.91
N LYS A 280 18.10 9.68 -7.77
CA LYS A 280 18.25 8.91 -6.52
C LYS A 280 19.71 8.82 -6.11
N LYS A 281 20.59 8.39 -7.03
CA LYS A 281 22.03 8.27 -6.73
C LYS A 281 22.68 9.62 -6.39
N ALA A 282 22.31 10.68 -7.09
CA ALA A 282 22.80 12.03 -6.76
C ALA A 282 22.39 12.44 -5.35
N THR A 283 21.13 12.20 -4.97
CA THR A 283 20.64 12.53 -3.63
C THR A 283 21.34 11.69 -2.55
N GLU A 284 21.52 10.38 -2.76
CA GLU A 284 22.29 9.51 -1.85
C GLU A 284 23.72 10.03 -1.64
N ASN A 285 24.39 10.48 -2.72
CA ASN A 285 25.74 11.05 -2.64
C ASN A 285 25.77 12.35 -1.82
N VAL A 286 24.77 13.22 -1.95
CA VAL A 286 24.66 14.44 -1.13
C VAL A 286 24.46 14.07 0.36
N PHE A 287 23.59 13.10 0.64
CA PHE A 287 23.34 12.61 2.01
C PHE A 287 24.62 12.04 2.63
N THR A 288 25.38 11.26 1.86
CA THR A 288 26.69 10.73 2.29
C THR A 288 27.66 11.86 2.61
N LYS A 289 27.84 12.84 1.71
CA LYS A 289 28.72 13.99 1.92
C LYS A 289 28.35 14.84 3.14
N LYS A 290 27.05 14.94 3.44
CA LYS A 290 26.54 15.69 4.61
C LYS A 290 26.45 14.84 5.89
N ASN A 291 26.90 13.59 5.89
CA ASN A 291 26.81 12.64 7.00
C ASN A 291 25.36 12.46 7.53
N ILE A 292 24.37 12.51 6.65
CA ILE A 292 22.98 12.30 7.00
C ILE A 292 22.71 10.79 7.01
N PRO A 293 22.17 10.21 8.10
CA PRO A 293 21.97 8.77 8.20
C PRO A 293 20.84 8.31 7.27
N PHE A 294 21.14 7.35 6.41
CA PHE A 294 20.15 6.73 5.55
C PHE A 294 20.44 5.26 5.30
N ARG A 295 19.45 4.56 4.79
CA ARG A 295 19.55 3.23 4.17
C ARG A 295 18.87 3.25 2.82
N SER A 296 19.20 2.30 1.93
CA SER A 296 18.64 2.23 0.58
C SER A 296 18.13 0.82 0.29
N PHE A 297 16.90 0.76 -0.26
CA PHE A 297 16.30 -0.46 -0.78
C PHE A 297 16.09 -0.31 -2.29
N GLU A 298 16.63 -1.27 -3.04
CA GLU A 298 16.44 -1.38 -4.49
C GLU A 298 15.80 -2.71 -4.81
N ILE A 299 14.64 -2.67 -5.43
CA ILE A 299 13.89 -3.84 -5.87
C ILE A 299 14.20 -4.05 -7.35
N LYS A 300 14.77 -5.23 -7.68
CA LYS A 300 15.18 -5.52 -9.07
C LYS A 300 14.01 -5.76 -10.01
N LYS A 301 12.92 -6.30 -9.49
CA LYS A 301 11.74 -6.64 -10.26
C LYS A 301 10.49 -6.61 -9.38
N ARG A 302 9.41 -6.12 -9.95
CA ARG A 302 8.07 -6.12 -9.35
C ARG A 302 7.35 -7.41 -9.74
N ASP A 303 7.21 -8.34 -8.78
CA ASP A 303 6.58 -9.65 -9.01
C ASP A 303 5.67 -10.08 -7.85
#